data_513984fbd10ac9503384d896227a8707
#
_entry.id   513984fbd10ac9503384d896227a8707
#
_cell.length_a   1.000
_cell.length_b   1.000
_cell.length_c   1.000
_cell.angle_alpha   90.00
_cell.angle_beta   90.00
_cell.angle_gamma   90.00
#
_symmetry.space_group_name_H-M   'P 1'
#
loop_
_entity.id
_entity.type
_entity.pdbx_description
1 polymer ?
#
loop_
_entity_poly.entity_id
_entity_poly.type
_entity_poly.pdbx_seq_one_letter_code
_entity_poly.pdbx_strand_id
1 'polypeptide(L)'
;MKKTLPVTIALAGLAMAATALYTQKPRQEAAPPPKIPVAERDKILREANAKLPLMIDEKTRLDKIDLSAEGFIYYYQFPTESAAAMPPDWQRDLTQSIQTGLCASPQTRPLLDADRSYTYHYTDNSGAEVFTLTVRKADCR
;
A
#
# COMPACT_ATOMS: atom_id res chain seq x y z
N MET A 1 45.67 48.09 59.15
CA MET A 1 45.94 48.62 57.81
C MET A 1 46.36 47.53 56.92
N LYS A 2 45.50 47.07 56.07
CA LYS A 2 45.83 46.41 54.81
C LYS A 2 44.51 46.20 54.06
N LYS A 3 44.34 46.98 53.05
CA LYS A 3 43.20 46.87 52.13
C LYS A 3 43.44 45.69 51.17
N THR A 4 42.62 44.70 51.24
CA THR A 4 42.59 43.67 50.25
C THR A 4 41.43 43.95 49.28
N LEU A 5 41.76 44.25 48.06
CA LEU A 5 40.82 44.37 46.97
C LEU A 5 40.34 42.97 46.56
N PRO A 6 39.07 42.76 46.39
CA PRO A 6 38.61 41.57 45.76
C PRO A 6 38.74 41.64 44.20
N VAL A 7 39.51 40.75 43.68
CA VAL A 7 39.58 40.50 42.22
C VAL A 7 38.30 39.86 41.79
N THR A 8 37.45 40.60 41.13
CA THR A 8 36.28 40.07 40.44
C THR A 8 36.72 39.44 39.14
N ILE A 9 36.80 38.14 39.14
CA ILE A 9 36.96 37.36 37.88
C ILE A 9 35.62 37.30 37.21
N ALA A 10 35.45 38.10 36.17
CA ALA A 10 34.30 37.95 35.24
C ALA A 10 34.54 36.74 34.35
N LEU A 11 33.94 35.65 34.70
CA LEU A 11 33.81 34.51 33.81
C LEU A 11 32.77 34.85 32.72
N ALA A 12 33.25 35.37 31.61
CA ALA A 12 32.45 35.42 30.38
C ALA A 12 32.27 33.99 29.86
N GLY A 13 31.17 33.38 30.26
CA GLY A 13 30.73 32.14 29.69
C GLY A 13 30.27 32.36 28.23
N LEU A 14 31.14 32.07 27.28
CA LEU A 14 30.74 31.90 25.89
C LEU A 14 29.92 30.63 25.81
N ALA A 15 28.60 30.75 25.92
CA ALA A 15 27.69 29.73 25.50
C ALA A 15 27.78 29.65 23.99
N MET A 16 28.63 28.78 23.48
CA MET A 16 28.56 28.32 22.10
C MET A 16 27.28 27.49 21.98
N ALA A 17 26.21 28.16 21.59
CA ALA A 17 25.04 27.47 21.04
C ALA A 17 25.49 26.85 19.73
N ALA A 18 25.91 25.59 19.79
CA ALA A 18 26.03 24.75 18.63
C ALA A 18 24.60 24.53 18.13
N THR A 19 24.11 25.45 17.30
CA THR A 19 23.00 25.21 16.43
C THR A 19 23.48 24.13 15.46
N ALA A 20 23.25 22.87 15.86
CA ALA A 20 23.27 21.76 14.90
C ALA A 20 22.21 22.08 13.86
N LEU A 21 22.65 22.69 12.78
CA LEU A 21 21.90 22.73 11.55
C LEU A 21 21.75 21.27 11.13
N TYR A 22 20.70 20.64 11.63
CA TYR A 22 20.15 19.45 11.01
C TYR A 22 19.77 19.88 9.60
N THR A 23 20.70 19.77 8.67
CA THR A 23 20.39 19.69 7.26
C THR A 23 19.52 18.44 7.12
N GLN A 24 18.22 18.64 7.27
CA GLN A 24 17.26 17.65 6.80
C GLN A 24 17.57 17.49 5.33
N LYS A 25 18.33 16.43 5.01
CA LYS A 25 18.48 15.96 3.64
C LYS A 25 17.08 15.92 3.09
N PRO A 26 16.75 16.69 2.03
CA PRO A 26 15.40 16.66 1.48
C PRO A 26 15.09 15.19 1.25
N ARG A 27 13.99 14.74 1.86
CA ARG A 27 13.47 13.39 1.61
C ARG A 27 13.28 13.34 0.12
N GLN A 28 14.18 12.67 -0.58
CA GLN A 28 14.07 12.44 -2.00
C GLN A 28 12.76 11.68 -2.14
N GLU A 29 11.74 12.41 -2.53
CA GLU A 29 10.45 11.85 -2.91
C GLU A 29 10.77 10.86 -4.01
N ALA A 30 10.61 9.56 -3.69
CA ALA A 30 10.95 8.51 -4.62
C ALA A 30 10.18 8.80 -5.92
N ALA A 31 10.91 8.87 -7.05
CA ALA A 31 10.28 9.08 -8.33
C ALA A 31 9.14 8.06 -8.49
N PRO A 32 7.97 8.46 -9.02
CA PRO A 32 6.87 7.54 -9.24
C PRO A 32 7.38 6.34 -10.04
N PRO A 33 6.93 5.12 -9.72
CA PRO A 33 7.40 3.91 -10.41
C PRO A 33 7.18 4.07 -11.91
N PRO A 34 8.11 3.60 -12.76
CA PRO A 34 7.98 3.71 -14.20
C PRO A 34 6.68 3.06 -14.65
N LYS A 35 5.92 3.78 -15.48
CA LYS A 35 4.68 3.24 -16.05
C LYS A 35 5.01 2.04 -16.92
N ILE A 36 4.21 0.99 -16.82
CA ILE A 36 4.35 -0.19 -17.68
C ILE A 36 4.03 0.22 -19.12
N PRO A 37 4.93 -0.02 -20.10
CA PRO A 37 4.65 0.29 -21.50
C PRO A 37 3.38 -0.40 -21.99
N VAL A 38 2.63 0.26 -22.88
CA VAL A 38 1.32 -0.25 -23.37
C VAL A 38 1.45 -1.65 -23.98
N ALA A 39 2.46 -1.89 -24.80
CA ALA A 39 2.67 -3.19 -25.45
C ALA A 39 2.95 -4.31 -24.44
N GLU A 40 3.72 -4.01 -23.40
CA GLU A 40 4.00 -4.94 -22.31
C GLU A 40 2.75 -5.20 -21.47
N ARG A 41 1.98 -4.15 -21.17
CA ARG A 41 0.71 -4.26 -20.47
C ARG A 41 -0.27 -5.19 -21.19
N ASP A 42 -0.44 -5.01 -22.50
CA ASP A 42 -1.35 -5.82 -23.30
C ASP A 42 -0.93 -7.29 -23.35
N LYS A 43 0.37 -7.58 -23.36
CA LYS A 43 0.88 -8.95 -23.26
C LYS A 43 0.56 -9.57 -21.91
N ILE A 44 0.86 -8.86 -20.80
CA ILE A 44 0.57 -9.32 -19.44
C ILE A 44 -0.93 -9.62 -19.28
N LEU A 45 -1.79 -8.70 -19.74
CA LEU A 45 -3.23 -8.88 -19.65
C LEU A 45 -3.76 -10.07 -20.45
N ARG A 46 -3.26 -10.29 -21.67
CA ARG A 46 -3.65 -11.47 -22.46
C ARG A 46 -3.26 -12.77 -21.75
N GLU A 47 -2.06 -12.85 -21.21
CA GLU A 47 -1.58 -14.03 -20.50
C GLU A 47 -2.37 -14.27 -19.19
N ALA A 48 -2.60 -13.20 -18.41
CA ALA A 48 -3.34 -13.29 -17.17
C ALA A 48 -4.81 -13.70 -17.35
N ASN A 49 -5.46 -13.22 -18.44
CA ASN A 49 -6.85 -13.49 -18.70
C ASN A 49 -7.11 -14.77 -19.56
N ALA A 50 -6.05 -15.43 -20.05
CA ALA A 50 -6.19 -16.56 -20.97
C ALA A 50 -7.02 -17.73 -20.42
N LYS A 51 -7.08 -17.91 -19.11
CA LYS A 51 -7.80 -18.99 -18.42
C LYS A 51 -9.00 -18.52 -17.61
N LEU A 52 -9.36 -17.24 -17.73
CA LEU A 52 -10.51 -16.69 -17.02
C LEU A 52 -11.79 -16.80 -17.84
N PRO A 53 -12.97 -16.89 -17.20
CA PRO A 53 -13.19 -16.90 -15.74
C PRO A 53 -12.77 -18.21 -15.05
N LEU A 54 -12.34 -18.12 -13.79
CA LEU A 54 -11.86 -19.26 -13.01
C LEU A 54 -12.41 -19.22 -11.58
N MET A 55 -13.00 -20.33 -11.11
CA MET A 55 -13.32 -20.47 -9.68
C MET A 55 -12.03 -20.59 -8.89
N ILE A 56 -11.81 -19.68 -7.94
CA ILE A 56 -10.63 -19.69 -7.05
C ILE A 56 -10.92 -20.46 -5.76
N ASP A 57 -12.18 -20.54 -5.38
CA ASP A 57 -12.72 -21.37 -4.31
C ASP A 57 -14.18 -21.73 -4.61
N GLU A 58 -14.86 -22.41 -3.69
CA GLU A 58 -16.24 -22.90 -3.89
C GLU A 58 -17.27 -21.78 -4.12
N LYS A 59 -16.96 -20.55 -3.69
CA LYS A 59 -17.88 -19.41 -3.68
C LYS A 59 -17.43 -18.21 -4.49
N THR A 60 -16.17 -18.18 -4.91
CA THR A 60 -15.55 -16.99 -5.50
C THR A 60 -14.99 -17.32 -6.88
N ARG A 61 -15.41 -16.56 -7.88
CA ARG A 61 -14.93 -16.65 -9.25
C ARG A 61 -14.12 -15.40 -9.61
N LEU A 62 -12.93 -15.58 -10.16
CA LEU A 62 -12.16 -14.52 -10.79
C LEU A 62 -12.59 -14.38 -12.24
N ASP A 63 -13.17 -13.25 -12.60
CA ASP A 63 -13.72 -13.00 -13.92
C ASP A 63 -12.74 -12.33 -14.87
N LYS A 64 -11.96 -11.37 -14.34
CA LYS A 64 -11.05 -10.55 -15.13
C LYS A 64 -9.89 -10.00 -14.29
N ILE A 65 -8.75 -9.82 -14.94
CA ILE A 65 -7.62 -9.03 -14.42
C ILE A 65 -7.39 -7.87 -15.37
N ASP A 66 -7.17 -6.68 -14.82
CA ASP A 66 -6.82 -5.48 -15.57
C ASP A 66 -5.59 -4.80 -14.96
N LEU A 67 -5.01 -3.83 -15.65
CA LEU A 67 -3.88 -3.02 -15.20
C LEU A 67 -4.23 -1.55 -15.33
N SER A 68 -4.05 -0.80 -14.25
CA SER A 68 -3.98 0.66 -14.27
C SER A 68 -2.52 1.15 -14.32
N ALA A 69 -2.36 2.47 -14.40
CA ALA A 69 -1.03 3.08 -14.25
C ALA A 69 -0.41 2.80 -12.85
N GLU A 70 -1.23 2.51 -11.85
CA GLU A 70 -0.83 2.34 -10.46
C GLU A 70 -0.62 0.88 -10.06
N GLY A 71 -1.25 -0.08 -10.74
CA GLY A 71 -1.13 -1.49 -10.38
C GLY A 71 -2.20 -2.38 -10.98
N PHE A 72 -2.43 -3.50 -10.32
CA PHE A 72 -3.33 -4.55 -10.77
C PHE A 72 -4.76 -4.34 -10.27
N ILE A 73 -5.73 -4.71 -11.11
CA ILE A 73 -7.16 -4.66 -10.79
C ILE A 73 -7.74 -6.04 -11.03
N TYR A 74 -8.38 -6.60 -10.02
CA TYR A 74 -9.00 -7.92 -10.04
C TYR A 74 -10.51 -7.79 -9.90
N TYR A 75 -11.26 -8.50 -10.77
CA TYR A 75 -12.72 -8.53 -10.76
C TYR A 75 -13.20 -9.92 -10.37
N TYR A 76 -13.81 -10.00 -9.19
CA TYR A 76 -14.37 -11.22 -8.63
C TYR A 76 -15.88 -11.18 -8.60
N GLN A 77 -16.49 -12.34 -8.65
CA GLN A 77 -17.91 -12.51 -8.43
C GLN A 77 -18.15 -13.61 -7.40
N PHE A 78 -19.18 -13.41 -6.59
CA PHE A 78 -19.82 -14.46 -5.79
C PHE A 78 -21.02 -15.00 -6.56
N PRO A 79 -20.88 -16.05 -7.40
CA PRO A 79 -21.90 -16.41 -8.36
C PRO A 79 -23.17 -16.98 -7.73
N THR A 80 -23.09 -17.47 -6.50
CA THR A 80 -24.21 -18.10 -5.78
C THR A 80 -24.67 -17.30 -4.55
N GLU A 81 -23.97 -16.25 -4.17
CA GLU A 81 -24.25 -15.50 -2.96
C GLU A 81 -24.81 -14.11 -3.28
N SER A 82 -25.82 -13.68 -2.51
CA SER A 82 -26.21 -12.27 -2.49
C SER A 82 -25.51 -11.54 -1.33
N ALA A 83 -25.29 -10.25 -1.48
CA ALA A 83 -24.69 -9.44 -0.39
C ALA A 83 -25.48 -9.56 0.92
N ALA A 84 -26.81 -9.68 0.83
CA ALA A 84 -27.69 -9.79 2.01
C ALA A 84 -27.54 -11.15 2.74
N ALA A 85 -27.03 -12.19 2.08
CA ALA A 85 -26.83 -13.52 2.66
C ALA A 85 -25.46 -13.69 3.30
N MET A 86 -24.55 -12.71 3.10
CA MET A 86 -23.22 -12.77 3.67
C MET A 86 -23.16 -12.50 5.17
N PRO A 87 -22.22 -13.11 5.92
CA PRO A 87 -22.04 -12.81 7.34
C PRO A 87 -21.79 -11.32 7.58
N PRO A 88 -22.21 -10.72 8.70
CA PRO A 88 -22.10 -9.27 8.95
C PRO A 88 -20.70 -8.72 8.82
N ASP A 89 -19.67 -9.50 9.16
CA ASP A 89 -18.27 -9.06 9.21
C ASP A 89 -17.43 -9.49 7.99
N TRP A 90 -18.06 -10.05 6.96
CA TRP A 90 -17.34 -10.65 5.83
C TRP A 90 -16.37 -9.68 5.12
N GLN A 91 -16.75 -8.41 4.98
CA GLN A 91 -15.89 -7.41 4.33
C GLN A 91 -14.62 -7.14 5.13
N ARG A 92 -14.75 -7.04 6.46
CA ARG A 92 -13.60 -6.88 7.35
C ARG A 92 -12.67 -8.08 7.28
N ASP A 93 -13.22 -9.27 7.36
CA ASP A 93 -12.46 -10.51 7.37
C ASP A 93 -11.77 -10.75 6.03
N LEU A 94 -12.45 -10.45 4.93
CA LEU A 94 -11.87 -10.47 3.58
C LEU A 94 -10.74 -9.44 3.43
N THR A 95 -10.95 -8.21 3.89
CA THR A 95 -9.92 -7.16 3.89
C THR A 95 -8.67 -7.63 4.62
N GLN A 96 -8.81 -8.13 5.83
CA GLN A 96 -7.69 -8.60 6.63
C GLN A 96 -6.96 -9.77 5.96
N SER A 97 -7.69 -10.71 5.39
CA SER A 97 -7.13 -11.86 4.69
C SER A 97 -6.31 -11.43 3.47
N ILE A 98 -6.86 -10.55 2.64
CA ILE A 98 -6.19 -10.04 1.44
C ILE A 98 -4.94 -9.24 1.81
N GLN A 99 -5.05 -8.29 2.74
CA GLN A 99 -3.91 -7.48 3.19
C GLN A 99 -2.79 -8.35 3.76
N THR A 100 -3.12 -9.28 4.63
CA THR A 100 -2.14 -10.20 5.22
C THR A 100 -1.46 -11.05 4.14
N GLY A 101 -2.23 -11.59 3.20
CA GLY A 101 -1.71 -12.41 2.11
C GLY A 101 -0.76 -11.64 1.20
N LEU A 102 -1.16 -10.44 0.76
CA LEU A 102 -0.34 -9.60 -0.12
C LEU A 102 0.93 -9.12 0.56
N CYS A 103 0.84 -8.70 1.82
CA CYS A 103 1.97 -8.17 2.58
C CYS A 103 3.00 -9.24 2.95
N ALA A 104 2.57 -10.48 3.12
CA ALA A 104 3.43 -11.62 3.47
C ALA A 104 4.01 -12.34 2.23
N SER A 105 3.39 -12.21 1.07
CA SER A 105 3.79 -12.93 -0.14
C SER A 105 5.09 -12.37 -0.73
N PRO A 106 6.10 -13.24 -0.99
CA PRO A 106 7.33 -12.82 -1.65
C PRO A 106 7.15 -12.40 -3.11
N GLN A 107 6.03 -12.73 -3.74
CA GLN A 107 5.69 -12.31 -5.10
C GLN A 107 5.03 -10.93 -5.14
N THR A 108 4.19 -10.60 -4.17
CA THR A 108 3.41 -9.35 -4.17
C THR A 108 4.04 -8.25 -3.34
N ARG A 109 4.68 -8.58 -2.23
CA ARG A 109 5.31 -7.59 -1.35
C ARG A 109 6.31 -6.68 -2.06
N PRO A 110 7.23 -7.15 -2.93
CA PRO A 110 8.14 -6.27 -3.65
C PRO A 110 7.43 -5.28 -4.57
N LEU A 111 6.28 -5.65 -5.14
CA LEU A 111 5.49 -4.75 -5.98
C LEU A 111 4.80 -3.66 -5.14
N LEU A 112 4.27 -4.00 -3.96
CA LEU A 112 3.76 -3.01 -3.02
C LEU A 112 4.87 -2.06 -2.56
N ASP A 113 6.06 -2.57 -2.26
CA ASP A 113 7.22 -1.76 -1.84
C ASP A 113 7.69 -0.82 -2.96
N ALA A 114 7.46 -1.18 -4.23
CA ALA A 114 7.67 -0.37 -5.43
C ALA A 114 6.49 0.55 -5.76
N ASP A 115 5.62 0.83 -4.78
CA ASP A 115 4.44 1.70 -4.88
C ASP A 115 3.38 1.24 -5.91
N ARG A 116 3.34 -0.08 -6.21
CA ARG A 116 2.23 -0.67 -6.95
C ARG A 116 1.05 -0.94 -6.00
N SER A 117 -0.16 -0.86 -6.53
CA SER A 117 -1.39 -1.18 -5.79
C SER A 117 -2.06 -2.43 -6.32
N TYR A 118 -2.88 -3.03 -5.48
CA TYR A 118 -3.77 -4.12 -5.82
C TYR A 118 -5.20 -3.71 -5.50
N THR A 119 -6.05 -3.63 -6.52
CA THR A 119 -7.46 -3.27 -6.37
C THR A 119 -8.33 -4.49 -6.66
N TYR A 120 -9.30 -4.72 -5.81
CA TYR A 120 -10.23 -5.85 -5.88
C TYR A 120 -11.65 -5.33 -5.95
N HIS A 121 -12.39 -5.72 -6.99
CA HIS A 121 -13.80 -5.47 -7.13
C HIS A 121 -14.57 -6.77 -6.96
N TYR A 122 -15.55 -6.78 -6.10
CA TYR A 122 -16.42 -7.93 -5.85
C TYR A 122 -17.85 -7.58 -6.23
N THR A 123 -18.47 -8.46 -7.02
CA THR A 123 -19.89 -8.42 -7.35
C THR A 123 -20.59 -9.63 -6.75
N ASP A 124 -21.87 -9.49 -6.46
CA ASP A 124 -22.72 -10.59 -6.01
C ASP A 124 -23.33 -11.37 -7.20
N ASN A 125 -24.23 -12.31 -6.90
CA ASN A 125 -24.91 -13.12 -7.90
C ASN A 125 -25.82 -12.33 -8.84
N SER A 126 -26.20 -11.10 -8.50
CA SER A 126 -26.94 -10.17 -9.36
C SER A 126 -26.04 -9.35 -10.27
N GLY A 127 -24.73 -9.39 -10.07
CA GLY A 127 -23.74 -8.56 -10.75
C GLY A 127 -23.61 -7.15 -10.14
N ALA A 128 -24.26 -6.87 -9.01
CA ALA A 128 -24.08 -5.62 -8.28
C ALA A 128 -22.74 -5.60 -7.57
N GLU A 129 -22.01 -4.47 -7.63
CA GLU A 129 -20.80 -4.28 -6.86
C GLU A 129 -21.15 -4.20 -5.37
N VAL A 130 -20.54 -5.07 -4.57
CA VAL A 130 -20.83 -5.19 -3.13
C VAL A 130 -19.63 -4.84 -2.26
N PHE A 131 -18.43 -4.83 -2.84
CA PHE A 131 -17.21 -4.50 -2.12
C PHE A 131 -16.07 -4.11 -3.07
N THR A 132 -15.31 -3.09 -2.67
CA THR A 132 -14.07 -2.71 -3.35
C THR A 132 -12.98 -2.47 -2.30
N LEU A 133 -11.80 -3.04 -2.55
CA LEU A 133 -10.63 -2.89 -1.70
C LEU A 133 -9.42 -2.51 -2.55
N THR A 134 -8.67 -1.51 -2.13
CA THR A 134 -7.34 -1.23 -2.70
C THR A 134 -6.29 -1.38 -1.60
N VAL A 135 -5.29 -2.21 -1.85
CA VAL A 135 -4.15 -2.43 -0.95
C VAL A 135 -2.92 -1.74 -1.52
N ARG A 136 -2.25 -0.96 -0.68
CA ARG A 136 -1.03 -0.24 -0.96
C ARG A 136 0.05 -0.59 0.05
N LYS A 137 1.27 -0.15 -0.19
CA LYS A 137 2.42 -0.31 0.72
C LYS A 137 2.10 0.11 2.17
N ALA A 138 1.37 1.22 2.34
CA ALA A 138 1.00 1.75 3.66
C ALA A 138 0.12 0.80 4.49
N ASP A 139 -0.56 -0.15 3.85
CA ASP A 139 -1.42 -1.14 4.50
C ASP A 139 -0.63 -2.33 5.07
N CYS A 140 0.65 -2.45 4.70
CA CYS A 140 1.57 -3.46 5.18
C CYS A 140 2.40 -2.93 6.35
N ARG A 141 1.93 -3.16 7.55
CA ARG A 141 2.64 -2.79 8.80
C ARG A 141 3.39 -3.98 9.37
#